data_1ad074b573e5d84624690ab3da998c89
#
_entry.id   1ad074b573e5d84624690ab3da998c89
#
_cell.length_a   1.000
_cell.length_b   1.000
_cell.length_c   1.000
_cell.angle_alpha   90.00
_cell.angle_beta   90.00
_cell.angle_gamma   90.00
#
_symmetry.space_group_name_H-M   'P 1'
#
loop_
_entity.id
_entity.type
_entity.pdbx_description
1 polymer ?
#
loop_
_entity_poly.entity_id
_entity_poly.type
_entity_poly.pdbx_seq_one_letter_code
_entity_poly.pdbx_strand_id
1 'polypeptide(L)'
;MAVEGTAFDFRTPHAIGDMIDADNEQLKNGRGYDMNWVLNREDNGEVVKVMSIYEPQSGRAMDVLTDQIAMQFYSGNFFDGTYDGKYSKPLAFRESVVFETQKYPDAVNHSNFPSVILTPDEEYKHTCIYHFYISR
;
A
#
# COMPACT_ATOMS: atom_id res chain seq x y z
N MET A 1 11.94 3.34 -9.44
CA MET A 1 13.14 3.97 -8.87
C MET A 1 13.46 3.31 -7.53
N ALA A 2 14.72 3.40 -7.05
CA ALA A 2 15.07 2.96 -5.71
C ALA A 2 14.46 3.90 -4.67
N VAL A 3 14.03 3.33 -3.52
CA VAL A 3 13.41 4.12 -2.43
C VAL A 3 14.44 4.65 -1.43
N GLU A 4 15.66 4.12 -1.43
CA GLU A 4 16.72 4.46 -0.50
C GLU A 4 16.99 5.97 -0.43
N GLY A 5 16.97 6.52 0.79
CA GLY A 5 17.20 7.95 1.04
C GLY A 5 16.07 8.87 0.56
N THR A 6 14.91 8.34 0.20
CA THR A 6 13.74 9.10 -0.22
C THR A 6 12.62 9.07 0.82
N ALA A 7 11.61 9.92 0.67
CA ALA A 7 10.38 9.89 1.49
C ALA A 7 9.56 8.58 1.34
N PHE A 8 9.94 7.73 0.40
CA PHE A 8 9.25 6.46 0.11
C PHE A 8 9.95 5.24 0.72
N ASP A 9 10.98 5.44 1.53
CA ASP A 9 11.78 4.36 2.10
C ASP A 9 11.20 3.83 3.42
N PHE A 10 10.27 2.90 3.33
CA PHE A 10 9.68 2.20 4.47
C PHE A 10 10.37 0.86 4.80
N ARG A 11 11.62 0.63 4.35
CA ARG A 11 12.39 -0.59 4.68
C ARG A 11 12.76 -0.65 6.16
N THR A 12 12.83 0.49 6.83
CA THR A 12 12.96 0.62 8.29
C THR A 12 11.70 1.26 8.88
N PRO A 13 11.19 0.77 10.02
CA PRO A 13 10.00 1.34 10.65
C PRO A 13 10.19 2.80 11.03
N HIS A 14 9.26 3.65 10.62
CA HIS A 14 9.12 5.05 11.04
C HIS A 14 7.66 5.50 10.90
N ALA A 15 7.31 6.64 11.45
CA ALA A 15 5.95 7.12 11.36
C ALA A 15 5.60 7.55 9.92
N ILE A 16 4.38 7.22 9.47
CA ILE A 16 3.87 7.65 8.15
C ILE A 16 3.96 9.18 8.01
N GLY A 17 3.71 9.91 9.10
CA GLY A 17 3.73 11.36 9.11
C GLY A 17 5.11 12.00 8.98
N ASP A 18 6.21 11.25 9.18
CA ASP A 18 7.55 11.85 9.21
C ASP A 18 7.96 12.52 7.90
N MET A 19 7.55 11.93 6.76
CA MET A 19 7.95 12.36 5.44
C MET A 19 6.77 12.63 4.48
N ILE A 20 5.53 12.54 4.97
CA ILE A 20 4.33 12.64 4.11
C ILE A 20 4.18 14.00 3.41
N ASP A 21 4.75 15.05 3.99
CA ASP A 21 4.76 16.43 3.46
C ASP A 21 6.14 16.85 2.94
N ALA A 22 7.04 15.90 2.67
CA ALA A 22 8.35 16.19 2.11
C ALA A 22 8.24 16.93 0.76
N ASP A 23 9.26 17.73 0.43
CA ASP A 23 9.32 18.46 -0.85
C ASP A 23 9.58 17.51 -2.03
N ASN A 24 8.55 16.81 -2.43
CA ASN A 24 8.54 15.85 -3.53
C ASN A 24 7.29 16.03 -4.40
N GLU A 25 7.47 16.04 -5.71
CA GLU A 25 6.38 16.28 -6.66
C GLU A 25 5.25 15.24 -6.55
N GLN A 26 5.58 13.96 -6.38
CA GLN A 26 4.56 12.91 -6.26
C GLN A 26 3.74 13.05 -4.97
N LEU A 27 4.40 13.37 -3.84
CA LEU A 27 3.68 13.64 -2.58
C LEU A 27 2.78 14.88 -2.69
N LYS A 28 3.23 15.93 -3.38
CA LYS A 28 2.40 17.12 -3.63
C LYS A 28 1.19 16.79 -4.49
N ASN A 29 1.37 16.05 -5.57
CA ASN A 29 0.29 15.65 -6.48
C ASN A 29 -0.72 14.73 -5.79
N GLY A 30 -0.25 13.78 -4.99
CA GLY A 30 -1.07 12.86 -4.20
C GLY A 30 -1.60 13.45 -2.89
N ARG A 31 -1.16 14.65 -2.49
CA ARG A 31 -1.43 15.25 -1.17
C ARG A 31 -1.01 14.37 0.00
N GLY A 32 -0.01 13.53 -0.21
CA GLY A 32 0.48 12.48 0.67
C GLY A 32 0.87 11.23 -0.12
N TYR A 33 0.87 10.08 0.52
CA TYR A 33 1.17 8.82 -0.16
C TYR A 33 -0.04 8.36 -0.98
N ASP A 34 0.21 8.07 -2.25
CA ASP A 34 -0.71 7.43 -3.19
C ASP A 34 0.10 6.84 -4.34
N MET A 35 0.95 5.87 -4.01
CA MET A 35 1.89 5.27 -4.95
C MET A 35 1.89 3.76 -4.85
N ASN A 36 2.44 3.12 -5.89
CA ASN A 36 2.70 1.70 -5.92
C ASN A 36 4.15 1.39 -5.57
N TRP A 37 4.38 0.55 -4.57
CA TRP A 37 5.68 -0.01 -4.20
C TRP A 37 5.89 -1.37 -4.85
N VAL A 38 7.05 -1.56 -5.45
CA VAL A 38 7.54 -2.89 -5.80
C VAL A 38 8.03 -3.55 -4.52
N LEU A 39 7.49 -4.72 -4.20
CA LEU A 39 7.83 -5.44 -2.98
C LEU A 39 9.15 -6.19 -3.12
N ASN A 40 9.92 -6.28 -2.03
CA ASN A 40 11.18 -7.01 -1.98
C ASN A 40 10.91 -8.52 -1.86
N ARG A 41 10.40 -9.12 -2.93
CA ARG A 41 10.09 -10.55 -3.02
C ARG A 41 10.19 -11.06 -4.45
N GLU A 42 10.29 -12.37 -4.61
CA GLU A 42 10.21 -13.03 -5.91
C GLU A 42 8.75 -13.25 -6.34
N ASP A 43 8.49 -13.20 -7.64
CA ASP A 43 7.17 -13.54 -8.22
C ASP A 43 7.08 -15.07 -8.41
N ASN A 44 6.93 -15.80 -7.31
CA ASN A 44 6.87 -17.27 -7.28
C ASN A 44 5.52 -17.82 -6.83
N GLY A 45 4.51 -16.94 -6.65
CA GLY A 45 3.17 -17.29 -6.20
C GLY A 45 3.03 -17.66 -4.71
N GLU A 46 4.11 -17.60 -3.92
CA GLU A 46 4.04 -17.86 -2.48
C GLU A 46 3.39 -16.68 -1.76
N VAL A 47 2.57 -16.96 -0.76
CA VAL A 47 2.00 -15.95 0.13
C VAL A 47 3.00 -15.66 1.24
N VAL A 48 3.59 -14.48 1.24
CA VAL A 48 4.57 -14.04 2.24
C VAL A 48 4.18 -12.73 2.88
N LYS A 49 4.67 -12.48 4.10
CA LYS A 49 4.48 -11.17 4.75
C LYS A 49 5.32 -10.12 4.04
N VAL A 50 4.67 -9.03 3.62
CA VAL A 50 5.28 -7.96 2.82
C VAL A 50 5.29 -6.61 3.54
N MET A 51 4.42 -6.43 4.54
CA MET A 51 4.30 -5.17 5.27
C MET A 51 3.78 -5.40 6.69
N SER A 52 4.19 -4.53 7.61
CA SER A 52 3.59 -4.41 8.94
C SER A 52 3.30 -2.93 9.23
N ILE A 53 2.18 -2.66 9.88
CA ILE A 53 1.85 -1.34 10.42
C ILE A 53 1.50 -1.48 11.90
N TYR A 54 1.86 -0.46 12.67
CA TYR A 54 1.67 -0.45 14.11
C TYR A 54 1.21 0.93 14.58
N GLU A 55 0.21 0.97 15.47
CA GLU A 55 -0.26 2.19 16.12
C GLU A 55 0.13 2.13 17.62
N PRO A 56 1.07 3.00 18.06
CA PRO A 56 1.73 2.83 19.37
C PRO A 56 0.82 3.15 20.57
N GLN A 57 -0.20 3.98 20.45
CA GLN A 57 -1.08 4.35 21.56
C GLN A 57 -2.01 3.20 21.97
N SER A 58 -2.58 2.51 21.00
CA SER A 58 -3.51 1.40 21.23
C SER A 58 -2.83 0.02 21.18
N GLY A 59 -1.62 -0.06 20.66
CA GLY A 59 -0.93 -1.31 20.38
C GLY A 59 -1.51 -2.09 19.19
N ARG A 60 -2.47 -1.52 18.44
CA ARG A 60 -3.03 -2.18 17.26
C ARG A 60 -1.98 -2.31 16.18
N ALA A 61 -1.91 -3.49 15.61
CA ALA A 61 -0.99 -3.81 14.54
C ALA A 61 -1.68 -4.64 13.45
N MET A 62 -1.15 -4.55 12.24
CA MET A 62 -1.60 -5.34 11.11
C MET A 62 -0.39 -5.77 10.27
N ASP A 63 -0.32 -7.06 9.96
CA ASP A 63 0.56 -7.58 8.92
C ASP A 63 -0.25 -7.78 7.64
N VAL A 64 0.36 -7.48 6.49
CA VAL A 64 -0.18 -7.83 5.17
C VAL A 64 0.66 -8.94 4.58
N LEU A 65 -0.01 -10.03 4.17
CA LEU A 65 0.61 -11.15 3.48
C LEU A 65 -0.05 -11.29 2.10
N THR A 66 0.75 -11.53 1.07
CA THR A 66 0.22 -11.64 -0.30
C THR A 66 1.13 -12.46 -1.20
N ASP A 67 0.56 -12.98 -2.28
CA ASP A 67 1.26 -13.55 -3.43
C ASP A 67 1.61 -12.50 -4.51
N GLN A 68 1.18 -11.24 -4.35
CA GLN A 68 1.43 -10.17 -5.31
C GLN A 68 2.82 -9.55 -5.15
N ILE A 69 3.33 -8.94 -6.23
CA ILE A 69 4.68 -8.37 -6.32
C ILE A 69 4.74 -6.88 -6.04
N ALA A 70 3.58 -6.24 -5.90
CA ALA A 70 3.49 -4.82 -5.64
C ALA A 70 2.33 -4.52 -4.69
N MET A 71 2.35 -3.30 -4.15
CA MET A 71 1.31 -2.82 -3.26
C MET A 71 1.16 -1.31 -3.41
N GLN A 72 -0.07 -0.86 -3.70
CA GLN A 72 -0.44 0.54 -3.57
C GLN A 72 -0.59 0.88 -2.09
N PHE A 73 -0.01 1.99 -1.67
CA PHE A 73 -0.27 2.59 -0.37
C PHE A 73 -0.90 3.97 -0.57
N TYR A 74 -2.09 4.14 -0.01
CA TYR A 74 -2.84 5.39 -0.01
C TYR A 74 -3.11 5.86 1.41
N SER A 75 -2.82 7.11 1.71
CA SER A 75 -2.91 7.69 3.05
C SER A 75 -4.16 8.54 3.28
N GLY A 76 -5.28 8.26 2.57
CA GLY A 76 -6.56 8.93 2.79
C GLY A 76 -6.60 10.40 2.37
N ASN A 77 -5.81 10.80 1.37
CA ASN A 77 -5.51 12.19 1.04
C ASN A 77 -6.65 12.96 0.38
N PHE A 78 -7.66 12.27 -0.15
CA PHE A 78 -8.78 12.89 -0.88
C PHE A 78 -10.10 12.82 -0.12
N PHE A 79 -10.09 12.34 1.11
CA PHE A 79 -11.24 12.45 1.99
C PHE A 79 -11.35 13.87 2.54
N ASP A 80 -12.53 14.46 2.48
CA ASP A 80 -12.82 15.85 2.85
C ASP A 80 -13.92 16.01 3.92
N GLY A 81 -14.37 14.88 4.47
CA GLY A 81 -15.44 14.84 5.48
C GLY A 81 -16.87 14.88 4.89
N THR A 82 -17.02 14.88 3.55
CA THR A 82 -18.36 14.89 2.93
C THR A 82 -19.03 13.52 2.90
N TYR A 83 -18.26 12.45 3.06
CA TYR A 83 -18.77 11.08 3.06
C TYR A 83 -18.69 10.46 4.46
N ASP A 84 -19.79 9.84 4.87
CA ASP A 84 -19.83 9.08 6.11
C ASP A 84 -19.22 7.68 5.92
N GLY A 85 -18.32 7.32 6.81
CA GLY A 85 -17.80 5.98 6.97
C GLY A 85 -18.66 5.14 7.92
N LYS A 86 -18.06 4.10 8.51
CA LYS A 86 -18.73 3.28 9.53
C LYS A 86 -19.18 4.15 10.71
N TYR A 87 -20.33 3.80 11.27
CA TYR A 87 -20.94 4.46 12.43
C TYR A 87 -21.29 5.95 12.18
N SER A 88 -21.59 6.32 10.93
CA SER A 88 -21.90 7.70 10.53
C SER A 88 -20.81 8.70 10.96
N LYS A 89 -19.55 8.24 10.97
CA LYS A 89 -18.41 9.11 11.23
C LYS A 89 -17.89 9.63 9.89
N PRO A 90 -17.78 10.96 9.70
CA PRO A 90 -17.20 11.52 8.48
C PRO A 90 -15.78 10.99 8.23
N LEU A 91 -15.47 10.73 6.97
CA LEU A 91 -14.10 10.38 6.54
C LEU A 91 -13.33 11.66 6.24
N ALA A 92 -12.39 12.01 7.10
CA ALA A 92 -11.61 13.22 6.95
C ALA A 92 -10.20 12.95 6.36
N PHE A 93 -9.57 14.03 5.96
CA PHE A 93 -8.23 14.05 5.37
C PHE A 93 -7.21 13.30 6.24
N ARG A 94 -6.57 12.29 5.66
CA ARG A 94 -5.54 11.45 6.30
C ARG A 94 -5.98 10.69 7.56
N GLU A 95 -7.27 10.42 7.72
CA GLU A 95 -7.79 9.60 8.83
C GLU A 95 -7.81 8.10 8.54
N SER A 96 -7.31 7.69 7.36
CA SER A 96 -7.27 6.29 6.96
C SER A 96 -6.00 5.95 6.21
N VAL A 97 -5.70 4.66 6.17
CA VAL A 97 -4.66 4.08 5.30
C VAL A 97 -5.25 2.92 4.53
N VAL A 98 -4.85 2.77 3.28
CA VAL A 98 -5.28 1.69 2.39
C VAL A 98 -4.05 1.01 1.81
N PHE A 99 -4.04 -0.31 1.80
CA PHE A 99 -2.99 -1.13 1.22
C PHE A 99 -3.61 -2.10 0.22
N GLU A 100 -3.25 -1.96 -1.06
CA GLU A 100 -3.84 -2.70 -2.16
C GLU A 100 -2.76 -3.57 -2.81
N THR A 101 -2.77 -4.86 -2.49
CA THR A 101 -1.81 -5.79 -3.09
C THR A 101 -2.20 -6.09 -4.53
N GLN A 102 -1.26 -5.96 -5.47
CA GLN A 102 -1.56 -5.94 -6.90
C GLN A 102 -0.34 -6.25 -7.76
N LYS A 103 -0.54 -6.37 -9.06
CA LYS A 103 0.50 -6.23 -10.09
C LYS A 103 0.81 -4.75 -10.33
N TYR A 104 1.77 -4.45 -11.21
CA TYR A 104 2.14 -3.06 -11.49
C TYR A 104 1.03 -2.33 -12.25
N PRO A 105 0.67 -1.10 -11.83
CA PRO A 105 -0.24 -0.26 -12.60
C PRO A 105 0.27 -0.06 -14.03
N ASP A 106 -0.67 0.04 -14.98
CA ASP A 106 -0.40 0.28 -16.40
C ASP A 106 0.48 -0.79 -17.09
N ALA A 107 0.59 -1.99 -16.51
CA ALA A 107 1.47 -3.05 -17.01
C ALA A 107 1.18 -3.44 -18.48
N VAL A 108 -0.04 -3.27 -18.97
CA VAL A 108 -0.41 -3.56 -20.37
C VAL A 108 0.34 -2.69 -21.38
N ASN A 109 0.80 -1.51 -20.98
CA ASN A 109 1.51 -0.56 -21.83
C ASN A 109 3.04 -0.62 -21.63
N HIS A 110 3.52 -1.47 -20.73
CA HIS A 110 4.94 -1.59 -20.37
C HIS A 110 5.45 -3.01 -20.56
N SER A 111 6.09 -3.28 -21.70
CA SER A 111 6.59 -4.63 -22.05
C SER A 111 7.67 -5.19 -21.12
N ASN A 112 8.29 -4.33 -20.30
CA ASN A 112 9.27 -4.71 -19.28
C ASN A 112 8.65 -5.02 -17.91
N PHE A 113 7.31 -4.88 -17.77
CA PHE A 113 6.59 -5.25 -16.55
C PHE A 113 6.07 -6.70 -16.67
N PRO A 114 5.89 -7.41 -15.55
CA PRO A 114 5.20 -8.69 -15.54
C PRO A 114 3.81 -8.56 -16.15
N SER A 115 3.44 -9.53 -17.02
CA SER A 115 2.15 -9.51 -17.72
C SER A 115 0.98 -9.55 -16.73
N VAL A 116 -0.07 -8.80 -17.04
CA VAL A 116 -1.37 -8.83 -16.38
C VAL A 116 -2.47 -9.39 -17.28
N ILE A 117 -2.10 -9.86 -18.48
CA ILE A 117 -3.04 -10.40 -19.45
C ILE A 117 -3.43 -11.80 -19.01
N LEU A 118 -4.72 -12.06 -18.93
CA LEU A 118 -5.32 -13.37 -18.69
C LEU A 118 -5.91 -13.89 -20.01
N THR A 119 -5.51 -15.08 -20.45
CA THR A 119 -6.07 -15.70 -21.65
C THR A 119 -7.26 -16.62 -21.30
N PRO A 120 -8.12 -17.00 -22.29
CA PRO A 120 -9.36 -17.72 -21.98
C PRO A 120 -9.24 -19.01 -21.20
N ASP A 121 -8.11 -19.70 -21.25
CA ASP A 121 -7.90 -21.00 -20.57
C ASP A 121 -7.06 -20.88 -19.27
N GLU A 122 -6.80 -19.66 -18.83
CA GLU A 122 -6.04 -19.38 -17.62
C GLU A 122 -6.95 -18.98 -16.45
N GLU A 123 -6.54 -19.31 -15.23
CA GLU A 123 -7.19 -18.90 -14.00
C GLU A 123 -6.37 -17.83 -13.28
N TYR A 124 -7.00 -16.69 -12.99
CA TYR A 124 -6.40 -15.70 -12.09
C TYR A 124 -6.70 -16.05 -10.64
N LYS A 125 -5.65 -16.16 -9.84
CA LYS A 125 -5.73 -16.35 -8.40
C LYS A 125 -4.89 -15.32 -7.67
N HIS A 126 -5.49 -14.70 -6.66
CA HIS A 126 -4.84 -13.71 -5.82
C HIS A 126 -5.19 -13.99 -4.36
N THR A 127 -4.18 -13.93 -3.50
CA THR A 127 -4.35 -14.07 -2.06
C THR A 127 -3.80 -12.84 -1.36
N CYS A 128 -4.65 -12.21 -0.56
CA CYS A 128 -4.26 -11.13 0.35
C CYS A 128 -4.83 -11.42 1.73
N ILE A 129 -3.97 -11.39 2.75
CA ILE A 129 -4.33 -11.63 4.15
C ILE A 129 -3.99 -10.38 4.96
N TYR A 130 -4.98 -9.81 5.62
CA TYR A 130 -4.80 -8.78 6.64
C TYR A 130 -4.89 -9.43 8.02
N HIS A 131 -3.75 -9.60 8.68
CA HIS A 131 -3.65 -10.20 10.00
C HIS A 131 -3.58 -9.10 11.06
N PHE A 132 -4.67 -8.90 11.79
CA PHE A 132 -4.77 -7.91 12.86
C PHE A 132 -4.41 -8.52 14.21
N TYR A 133 -3.63 -7.78 15.02
CA TYR A 133 -3.25 -8.22 16.37
C TYR A 133 -2.95 -7.01 17.28
N ILE A 134 -2.75 -7.30 18.57
CA ILE A 134 -2.23 -6.33 19.53
C ILE A 134 -0.75 -6.64 19.76
N SER A 135 0.11 -5.71 19.37
CA SER A 135 1.54 -5.75 19.71
C SER A 135 1.71 -5.28 21.16
N ARG A 136 2.41 -6.06 21.96
CA ARG A 136 2.70 -5.78 23.37
C ARG A 136 4.16 -5.41 23.53
#